data_e8318de22eb7315f1b4756915a84101c
#
_entry.id   e8318de22eb7315f1b4756915a84101c
#
_cell.length_a   1.000
_cell.length_b   1.000
_cell.length_c   1.000
_cell.angle_alpha   90.00
_cell.angle_beta   90.00
_cell.angle_gamma   90.00
#
_symmetry.space_group_name_H-M   'P 1'
#
loop_
_entity.id
_entity.type
_entity.pdbx_description
1 polymer ?
#
loop_
_entity_poly.entity_id
_entity_poly.type
_entity_poly.pdbx_seq_one_letter_code
_entity_poly.pdbx_strand_id
1 'polypeptide(L)'
;MSEEKVTLSDGKEAARQQILDLVAEYCDKYHNQKKEFTEGQRIPYASRVYDNHEMVNLVDSALEFWLTSGRYTDQFEAGLAKYLGVKYCSLVNSGSSANMIAFMALTSQLLGERRVRRGDAVITVEAGF
;
A
#
# COMPACT_ATOMS: atom_id res chain seq x y z
N MET A 1 -33.57 -14.79 18.98
CA MET A 1 -32.13 -15.01 18.74
C MET A 1 -31.39 -13.92 19.53
N SER A 2 -30.78 -14.32 20.65
CA SER A 2 -29.94 -13.39 21.43
C SER A 2 -28.73 -13.03 20.59
N GLU A 3 -28.56 -11.75 20.28
CA GLU A 3 -27.33 -11.24 19.69
C GLU A 3 -26.20 -11.50 20.70
N GLU A 4 -25.35 -12.44 20.39
CA GLU A 4 -24.15 -12.72 21.18
C GLU A 4 -23.20 -11.52 20.97
N LYS A 5 -23.12 -10.67 21.97
CA LYS A 5 -22.31 -9.46 21.93
C LYS A 5 -20.85 -9.85 21.99
N VAL A 6 -20.09 -9.61 20.93
CA VAL A 6 -18.64 -9.81 20.96
C VAL A 6 -18.02 -8.91 22.02
N THR A 7 -17.41 -9.53 23.02
CA THR A 7 -16.72 -8.82 24.12
C THR A 7 -15.22 -8.91 23.86
N LEU A 8 -14.51 -7.75 23.98
CA LEU A 8 -13.07 -7.73 23.84
C LEU A 8 -12.41 -8.48 25.00
N SER A 9 -11.34 -9.20 24.66
CA SER A 9 -10.49 -9.90 25.63
C SER A 9 -9.80 -8.91 26.59
N ASP A 10 -9.49 -9.37 27.79
CA ASP A 10 -8.72 -8.59 28.75
C ASP A 10 -7.26 -8.46 28.25
N GLY A 11 -6.75 -7.23 28.32
CA GLY A 11 -5.40 -6.90 27.86
C GLY A 11 -5.35 -6.38 26.41
N LYS A 12 -4.57 -5.33 26.22
CA LYS A 12 -4.48 -4.60 24.94
C LYS A 12 -4.10 -5.49 23.77
N GLU A 13 -3.09 -6.35 23.94
CA GLU A 13 -2.59 -7.19 22.85
C GLU A 13 -3.57 -8.32 22.50
N ALA A 14 -4.22 -8.92 23.52
CA ALA A 14 -5.23 -9.96 23.27
C ALA A 14 -6.46 -9.37 22.56
N ALA A 15 -6.93 -8.20 22.99
CA ALA A 15 -8.03 -7.50 22.34
C ALA A 15 -7.67 -7.08 20.90
N ARG A 16 -6.43 -6.62 20.66
CA ARG A 16 -5.92 -6.30 19.32
C ARG A 16 -5.96 -7.53 18.42
N GLN A 17 -5.41 -8.64 18.88
CA GLN A 17 -5.41 -9.88 18.10
C GLN A 17 -6.83 -10.37 17.77
N GLN A 18 -7.74 -10.32 18.71
CA GLN A 18 -9.15 -10.66 18.49
C GLN A 18 -9.79 -9.81 17.37
N ILE A 19 -9.51 -8.51 17.33
CA ILE A 19 -9.99 -7.63 16.25
C ILE A 19 -9.40 -8.04 14.92
N LEU A 20 -8.10 -8.32 14.86
CA LEU A 20 -7.43 -8.71 13.62
C LEU A 20 -7.91 -10.07 13.09
N ASP A 21 -8.17 -11.02 13.98
CA ASP A 21 -8.75 -12.33 13.61
C ASP A 21 -10.15 -12.17 13.00
N LEU A 22 -11.00 -11.31 13.58
CA LEU A 22 -12.32 -10.99 13.03
C LEU A 22 -12.23 -10.30 11.67
N VAL A 23 -11.25 -9.44 11.46
CA VAL A 23 -11.00 -8.80 10.15
C VAL A 23 -10.59 -9.85 9.12
N ALA A 24 -9.71 -10.77 9.48
CA ALA A 24 -9.28 -11.85 8.60
C ALA A 24 -10.48 -12.73 8.21
N GLU A 25 -11.27 -13.18 9.19
CA GLU A 25 -12.48 -13.99 8.96
C GLU A 25 -13.48 -13.27 8.05
N TYR A 26 -13.73 -11.98 8.29
CA TYR A 26 -14.63 -11.18 7.44
C TYR A 26 -14.13 -11.14 5.99
N CYS A 27 -12.85 -10.90 5.79
CA CYS A 27 -12.27 -10.82 4.44
C CYS A 27 -12.33 -12.17 3.73
N ASP A 28 -11.99 -13.27 4.41
CA ASP A 28 -12.03 -14.60 3.82
C ASP A 28 -13.47 -15.01 3.43
N LYS A 29 -14.44 -14.65 4.25
CA LYS A 29 -15.84 -14.97 4.01
C LYS A 29 -16.48 -14.18 2.87
N TYR A 30 -16.14 -12.88 2.74
CA TYR A 30 -16.89 -11.97 1.87
C TYR A 30 -16.09 -11.42 0.69
N HIS A 31 -14.75 -11.44 0.74
CA HIS A 31 -13.89 -10.81 -0.27
C HIS A 31 -12.96 -11.77 -1.00
N ASN A 32 -12.49 -12.84 -0.36
CA ASN A 32 -11.53 -13.79 -0.92
C ASN A 32 -12.17 -14.94 -1.70
N GLN A 33 -13.44 -14.83 -2.08
CA GLN A 33 -14.09 -15.84 -2.90
C GLN A 33 -13.45 -15.85 -4.29
N LYS A 34 -12.78 -16.96 -4.63
CA LYS A 34 -12.27 -17.21 -5.98
C LYS A 34 -13.45 -17.24 -6.94
N LYS A 35 -13.54 -16.23 -7.80
CA LYS A 35 -14.47 -16.27 -8.92
C LYS A 35 -13.85 -17.16 -10.00
N GLU A 36 -14.47 -18.29 -10.31
CA GLU A 36 -14.08 -19.09 -11.45
C GLU A 36 -14.32 -18.30 -12.74
N PHE A 37 -13.32 -18.32 -13.62
CA PHE A 37 -13.45 -17.69 -14.92
C PHE A 37 -14.41 -18.52 -15.77
N THR A 38 -15.38 -17.87 -16.37
CA THR A 38 -16.34 -18.49 -17.30
C THR A 38 -16.06 -17.97 -18.69
N GLU A 39 -16.11 -18.85 -19.69
CA GLU A 39 -15.93 -18.47 -21.10
C GLU A 39 -16.94 -17.37 -21.49
N GLY A 40 -16.45 -16.34 -22.19
CA GLY A 40 -17.22 -15.15 -22.56
C GLY A 40 -17.20 -14.02 -21.54
N GLN A 41 -16.64 -14.20 -20.36
CA GLN A 41 -16.42 -13.10 -19.41
C GLN A 41 -15.35 -12.13 -19.90
N ARG A 42 -15.56 -10.85 -19.60
CA ARG A 42 -14.56 -9.81 -19.88
C ARG A 42 -13.31 -10.07 -19.02
N ILE A 43 -12.17 -10.20 -19.65
CA ILE A 43 -10.86 -10.25 -18.97
C ILE A 43 -10.47 -8.81 -18.61
N PRO A 44 -10.32 -8.46 -17.33
CA PRO A 44 -9.85 -7.15 -16.96
C PRO A 44 -8.37 -6.99 -17.36
N TYR A 45 -8.00 -5.83 -17.87
CA TYR A 45 -6.60 -5.53 -18.22
C TYR A 45 -5.69 -5.39 -17.00
N ALA A 46 -6.28 -5.08 -15.84
CA ALA A 46 -5.61 -5.02 -14.56
C ALA A 46 -6.60 -5.46 -13.47
N SER A 47 -6.10 -6.17 -12.49
CA SER A 47 -6.87 -6.54 -11.30
C SER A 47 -6.00 -6.37 -10.06
N ARG A 48 -6.66 -6.26 -8.94
CA ARG A 48 -6.00 -6.22 -7.64
C ARG A 48 -5.74 -7.65 -7.19
N VAL A 49 -4.52 -7.90 -6.73
CA VAL A 49 -4.11 -9.17 -6.14
C VAL A 49 -3.81 -8.89 -4.67
N TYR A 50 -4.79 -9.14 -3.83
CA TYR A 50 -4.66 -9.02 -2.38
C TYR A 50 -5.58 -10.05 -1.71
N ASP A 51 -5.29 -10.36 -0.47
CA ASP A 51 -6.07 -11.24 0.38
C ASP A 51 -6.44 -10.55 1.72
N ASN A 52 -6.59 -11.32 2.79
CA ASN A 52 -6.92 -10.75 4.10
C ASN A 52 -5.75 -10.00 4.74
N HIS A 53 -4.49 -10.30 4.36
CA HIS A 53 -3.31 -9.73 5.00
C HIS A 53 -3.23 -8.20 4.81
N GLU A 54 -3.60 -7.67 3.64
CA GLU A 54 -3.60 -6.23 3.41
C GLU A 54 -4.59 -5.52 4.33
N MET A 55 -5.79 -6.10 4.51
CA MET A 55 -6.79 -5.52 5.37
C MET A 55 -6.42 -5.65 6.85
N VAL A 56 -5.86 -6.79 7.25
CA VAL A 56 -5.35 -7.00 8.61
C VAL A 56 -4.26 -5.99 8.92
N ASN A 57 -3.28 -5.81 8.04
CA ASN A 57 -2.20 -4.83 8.22
C ASN A 57 -2.72 -3.38 8.29
N LEU A 58 -3.74 -3.05 7.48
CA LEU A 58 -4.37 -1.73 7.52
C LEU A 58 -5.03 -1.46 8.88
N VAL A 59 -5.83 -2.42 9.38
CA VAL A 59 -6.50 -2.29 10.68
C VAL A 59 -5.48 -2.30 11.81
N ASP A 60 -4.46 -3.15 11.73
CA ASP A 60 -3.39 -3.21 12.72
C ASP A 60 -2.64 -1.86 12.82
N SER A 61 -2.34 -1.25 11.68
CA SER A 61 -1.77 0.12 11.65
C SER A 61 -2.71 1.15 12.27
N ALA A 62 -4.01 1.08 11.97
CA ALA A 62 -5.00 2.00 12.51
C ALA A 62 -5.15 1.89 14.04
N LEU A 63 -5.04 0.67 14.59
CA LEU A 63 -5.11 0.41 16.03
C LEU A 63 -3.91 0.97 16.82
N GLU A 64 -2.82 1.35 16.16
CA GLU A 64 -1.73 2.10 16.79
C GLU A 64 -2.13 3.54 17.11
N PHE A 65 -3.20 4.03 16.50
CA PHE A 65 -3.66 5.41 16.61
C PHE A 65 -2.59 6.45 16.20
N TRP A 66 -1.62 6.00 15.41
CA TRP A 66 -0.60 6.85 14.81
C TRP A 66 -0.92 7.04 13.34
N LEU A 67 -1.56 8.15 12.99
CA LEU A 67 -2.20 8.37 11.69
C LEU A 67 -1.27 9.04 10.65
N THR A 68 0.03 8.91 10.86
CA THR A 68 1.07 9.39 9.93
C THR A 68 2.04 8.25 9.59
N SER A 69 3.19 8.58 9.04
CA SER A 69 4.27 7.62 8.78
C SER A 69 4.68 6.88 10.06
N GLY A 70 4.75 5.56 10.02
CA GLY A 70 5.04 4.70 11.15
C GLY A 70 5.74 3.41 10.73
N ARG A 71 5.71 2.38 11.58
CA ARG A 71 6.46 1.13 11.36
C ARG A 71 6.21 0.44 10.01
N TYR A 72 4.99 0.50 9.48
CA TYR A 72 4.70 -0.07 8.17
C TYR A 72 5.39 0.69 7.04
N THR A 73 5.50 2.02 7.16
CA THR A 73 6.28 2.83 6.21
C THR A 73 7.74 2.41 6.23
N ASP A 74 8.34 2.31 7.41
CA ASP A 74 9.75 1.93 7.57
C ASP A 74 10.01 0.52 7.02
N GLN A 75 9.13 -0.43 7.31
CA GLN A 75 9.23 -1.81 6.80
C GLN A 75 9.09 -1.85 5.28
N PHE A 76 8.15 -1.10 4.71
CA PHE A 76 7.94 -1.03 3.27
C PHE A 76 9.16 -0.43 2.56
N GLU A 77 9.65 0.72 3.04
CA GLU A 77 10.81 1.40 2.46
C GLU A 77 12.05 0.53 2.49
N ALA A 78 12.34 -0.10 3.62
CA ALA A 78 13.45 -1.02 3.76
C ALA A 78 13.30 -2.27 2.88
N GLY A 79 12.10 -2.87 2.87
CA GLY A 79 11.80 -4.07 2.08
C GLY A 79 11.89 -3.82 0.58
N LEU A 80 11.29 -2.72 0.10
CA LEU A 80 11.31 -2.38 -1.32
C LEU A 80 12.70 -1.96 -1.78
N ALA A 81 13.45 -1.20 -0.98
CA ALA A 81 14.83 -0.84 -1.29
C ALA A 81 15.69 -2.09 -1.45
N LYS A 82 15.56 -3.06 -0.53
CA LYS A 82 16.25 -4.35 -0.60
C LYS A 82 15.86 -5.15 -1.84
N TYR A 83 14.56 -5.24 -2.15
CA TYR A 83 14.05 -5.98 -3.31
C TYR A 83 14.59 -5.42 -4.63
N LEU A 84 14.63 -4.09 -4.76
CA LEU A 84 15.13 -3.40 -5.95
C LEU A 84 16.66 -3.28 -6.01
N GLY A 85 17.37 -3.64 -4.95
CA GLY A 85 18.83 -3.48 -4.87
C GLY A 85 19.29 -2.03 -4.81
N VAL A 86 18.44 -1.11 -4.34
CA VAL A 86 18.76 0.32 -4.17
C VAL A 86 19.01 0.65 -2.71
N LYS A 87 19.72 1.75 -2.45
CA LYS A 87 20.10 2.14 -1.08
C LYS A 87 18.94 2.74 -0.30
N TYR A 88 18.07 3.48 -0.97
CA TYR A 88 16.96 4.22 -0.35
C TYR A 88 15.67 4.03 -1.14
N CYS A 89 14.57 4.03 -0.43
CA CYS A 89 13.22 4.13 -0.95
C CYS A 89 12.46 5.12 -0.09
N SER A 90 11.57 5.89 -0.67
CA SER A 90 10.67 6.79 0.06
C SER A 90 9.23 6.55 -0.35
N LEU A 91 8.39 6.19 0.62
CA LEU A 91 6.97 5.99 0.40
C LEU A 91 6.25 7.33 0.32
N VAL A 92 5.35 7.44 -0.64
CA VAL A 92 4.48 8.60 -0.83
C VAL A 92 3.02 8.16 -0.97
N ASN A 93 2.10 9.09 -0.87
CA ASN A 93 0.66 8.81 -0.85
C ASN A 93 0.06 8.38 -2.19
N SER A 94 0.75 8.57 -3.30
CA SER A 94 0.25 8.21 -4.64
C SER A 94 1.38 8.12 -5.67
N GLY A 95 1.11 7.41 -6.80
CA GLY A 95 2.02 7.39 -7.95
C GLY A 95 2.26 8.78 -8.55
N SER A 96 1.25 9.65 -8.56
CA SER A 96 1.42 11.04 -9.02
C SER A 96 2.39 11.81 -8.14
N SER A 97 2.31 11.64 -6.82
CA SER A 97 3.29 12.25 -5.90
C SER A 97 4.68 11.65 -6.09
N ALA A 98 4.78 10.35 -6.34
CA ALA A 98 6.06 9.69 -6.63
C ALA A 98 6.71 10.29 -7.88
N ASN A 99 5.94 10.42 -8.99
CA ASN A 99 6.43 11.02 -10.22
C ASN A 99 6.86 12.47 -10.02
N MET A 100 6.06 13.25 -9.29
CA MET A 100 6.38 14.65 -9.00
C MET A 100 7.69 14.78 -8.20
N ILE A 101 7.85 14.00 -7.13
CA ILE A 101 9.05 14.06 -6.29
C ILE A 101 10.27 13.56 -7.06
N ALA A 102 10.13 12.48 -7.84
CA ALA A 102 11.20 11.96 -8.69
C ALA A 102 11.67 13.02 -9.71
N PHE A 103 10.72 13.70 -10.37
CA PHE A 103 11.05 14.78 -11.29
C PHE A 103 11.71 15.97 -10.58
N MET A 104 11.18 16.38 -9.41
CA MET A 104 11.79 17.45 -8.62
C MET A 104 13.22 17.11 -8.17
N ALA A 105 13.48 15.84 -7.85
CA ALA A 105 14.83 15.39 -7.52
C ALA A 105 15.82 15.60 -8.69
N LEU A 106 15.36 15.43 -9.94
CA LEU A 106 16.19 15.69 -11.12
C LEU A 106 16.53 17.17 -11.33
N THR A 107 15.79 18.08 -10.71
CA THR A 107 16.09 19.54 -10.74
C THR A 107 17.06 19.97 -9.65
N SER A 108 17.45 19.07 -8.75
CA SER A 108 18.30 19.38 -7.58
C SER A 108 19.66 19.94 -8.00
N GLN A 109 20.09 20.97 -7.29
CA GLN A 109 21.42 21.55 -7.47
C GLN A 109 22.56 20.58 -7.15
N LEU A 110 22.30 19.55 -6.35
CA LEU A 110 23.27 18.50 -6.04
C LEU A 110 23.71 17.69 -7.27
N LEU A 111 22.91 17.70 -8.34
CA LEU A 111 23.24 17.03 -9.62
C LEU A 111 24.19 17.85 -10.51
N GLY A 112 24.52 19.10 -10.12
CA GLY A 112 25.38 19.97 -10.88
C GLY A 112 24.88 20.18 -12.33
N GLU A 113 25.74 19.92 -13.32
CA GLU A 113 25.39 20.05 -14.73
C GLU A 113 24.40 19.02 -15.27
N ARG A 114 24.19 17.93 -14.55
CA ARG A 114 23.24 16.86 -14.95
C ARG A 114 21.80 17.15 -14.52
N ARG A 115 21.56 18.24 -13.80
CA ARG A 115 20.20 18.58 -13.38
C ARG A 115 19.33 19.04 -14.55
N VAL A 116 18.05 18.75 -14.48
CA VAL A 116 17.04 19.29 -15.38
C VAL A 116 16.84 20.79 -15.06
N ARG A 117 16.85 21.63 -16.09
CA ARG A 117 16.71 23.08 -16.00
C ARG A 117 15.46 23.55 -16.74
N ARG A 118 15.05 24.78 -16.46
CA ARG A 118 13.96 25.40 -17.19
C ARG A 118 14.32 25.50 -18.70
N GLY A 119 13.43 24.96 -19.53
CA GLY A 119 13.61 24.88 -20.98
C GLY A 119 14.09 23.53 -21.49
N ASP A 120 14.52 22.63 -20.61
CA ASP A 120 14.84 21.25 -21.00
C ASP A 120 13.58 20.48 -21.40
N ALA A 121 13.72 19.59 -22.37
CA ALA A 121 12.62 18.75 -22.83
C ALA A 121 12.57 17.42 -22.06
N VAL A 122 11.36 16.95 -21.80
CA VAL A 122 11.11 15.63 -21.18
C VAL A 122 10.27 14.80 -22.16
N ILE A 123 10.72 13.60 -22.45
CA ILE A 123 10.01 12.67 -23.32
C ILE A 123 9.21 11.70 -22.44
N THR A 124 7.95 11.53 -22.76
CA THR A 124 7.06 10.59 -22.08
C THR A 124 6.18 9.88 -23.10
N VAL A 125 5.47 8.82 -22.66
CA VAL A 125 4.50 8.11 -23.52
C VAL A 125 3.18 8.87 -23.57
N GLU A 126 2.51 8.85 -24.73
CA GLU A 126 1.22 9.53 -24.93
C GLU A 126 0.12 8.93 -24.05
N ALA A 127 0.14 7.61 -23.83
CA ALA A 127 -0.86 6.88 -23.05
C ALA A 127 -0.54 6.84 -21.53
N GLY A 128 0.22 7.78 -21.02
CA GLY A 128 0.49 7.91 -19.58
C GLY A 128 -0.73 8.45 -18.82
N PHE A 129 -0.80 8.14 -17.52
CA PHE A 129 -1.75 8.80 -16.63
C PHE A 129 -1.36 10.26 -16.39
#